data_f23ef7b123121fe7947298264050165d
#
_entry.id   f23ef7b123121fe7947298264050165d
#
_cell.length_a   1.000
_cell.length_b   1.000
_cell.length_c   1.000
_cell.angle_alpha   90.00
_cell.angle_beta   90.00
_cell.angle_gamma   90.00
#
_symmetry.space_group_name_H-M   'P 1'
#
loop_
_entity.id
_entity.type
_entity.pdbx_description
1 polymer ?
#
loop_
_entity_poly.entity_id
_entity_poly.type
_entity_poly.pdbx_seq_one_letter_code
_entity_poly.pdbx_strand_id
1 'polypeptide(L)'
;RDQPRSRGLGDVYKRQNMGAFYKNESQTLYVKRDIGDSVALCQCVAQELGHAELSMNSEAYSRRDMGFQAMCIGYMFCKKYGVDTKNFAISRIPDELKNKEPKEIKAELGKGQKAFKEIVSRVSDELYRQRSERSKEQER
;
A
#
# COMPACT_ATOMS: atom_id res chain seq x y z
N ARG A 1 17.91 -15.29 -21.11
CA ARG A 1 18.61 -14.05 -21.39
C ARG A 1 17.80 -12.86 -21.01
N ASP A 2 18.33 -12.12 -20.10
CA ASP A 2 17.63 -10.99 -19.57
C ASP A 2 17.82 -9.77 -20.45
N GLN A 3 16.80 -9.40 -21.18
CA GLN A 3 16.75 -8.12 -21.86
C GLN A 3 16.14 -7.09 -20.92
N PRO A 4 16.49 -5.81 -21.04
CA PRO A 4 15.97 -4.77 -20.16
C PRO A 4 14.44 -4.76 -20.04
N ARG A 5 13.77 -5.04 -21.14
CA ARG A 5 12.32 -5.15 -21.23
C ARG A 5 11.79 -6.35 -20.42
N SER A 6 12.55 -7.45 -20.39
CA SER A 6 12.18 -8.64 -19.65
C SER A 6 12.30 -8.45 -18.15
N ARG A 7 13.19 -7.58 -17.67
CA ARG A 7 13.36 -7.30 -16.25
C ARG A 7 12.12 -6.69 -15.64
N GLY A 8 11.52 -5.71 -16.29
CA GLY A 8 10.29 -5.09 -15.81
C GLY A 8 9.14 -6.05 -15.74
N LEU A 9 8.99 -6.89 -16.76
CA LEU A 9 7.98 -7.94 -16.79
C LEU A 9 8.27 -9.02 -15.76
N GLY A 10 9.55 -9.40 -15.57
CA GLY A 10 9.94 -10.38 -14.57
C GLY A 10 9.57 -9.95 -13.16
N ASP A 11 9.76 -8.68 -12.82
CA ASP A 11 9.37 -8.15 -11.51
C ASP A 11 7.87 -8.23 -11.29
N VAL A 12 7.07 -7.89 -12.28
CA VAL A 12 5.61 -8.00 -12.23
C VAL A 12 5.20 -9.47 -12.03
N TYR A 13 5.80 -10.39 -12.78
CA TYR A 13 5.51 -11.82 -12.65
C TYR A 13 5.90 -12.38 -11.28
N LYS A 14 7.05 -12.00 -10.76
CA LYS A 14 7.48 -12.42 -9.42
C LYS A 14 6.50 -11.98 -8.33
N ARG A 15 5.79 -10.88 -8.54
CA ARG A 15 4.86 -10.32 -7.58
C ARG A 15 3.40 -10.71 -7.83
N GLN A 16 3.14 -11.54 -8.81
CA GLN A 16 1.76 -12.00 -9.11
C GLN A 16 1.10 -12.69 -7.92
N ASN A 17 1.87 -13.41 -7.11
CA ASN A 17 1.34 -14.09 -5.93
C ASN A 17 0.87 -13.14 -4.84
N MET A 18 1.28 -11.88 -4.89
CA MET A 18 0.89 -10.86 -3.92
C MET A 18 -0.44 -10.19 -4.26
N GLY A 19 -0.97 -10.42 -5.45
CA GLY A 19 -2.21 -9.82 -5.90
C GLY A 19 -2.10 -8.40 -6.42
N ALA A 20 -1.13 -7.62 -5.96
CA ALA A 20 -0.92 -6.24 -6.41
C ALA A 20 0.56 -5.87 -6.27
N PHE A 21 0.99 -4.93 -7.10
CA PHE A 21 2.36 -4.42 -7.07
C PHE A 21 2.42 -2.98 -7.60
N TYR A 22 2.98 -2.09 -6.81
CA TYR A 22 3.24 -0.72 -7.24
C TYR A 22 4.65 -0.60 -7.82
N LYS A 23 4.74 -0.11 -9.05
CA LYS A 23 6.01 0.15 -9.72
C LYS A 23 6.28 1.66 -9.71
N ASN A 24 7.30 2.06 -8.97
CA ASN A 24 7.62 3.47 -8.77
C ASN A 24 8.05 4.17 -10.05
N GLU A 25 8.85 3.51 -10.89
CA GLU A 25 9.40 4.07 -12.11
C GLU A 25 8.32 4.55 -13.08
N SER A 26 7.21 3.82 -13.15
CA SER A 26 6.06 4.17 -13.99
C SER A 26 4.89 4.75 -13.20
N GLN A 27 5.02 4.85 -11.89
CA GLN A 27 3.95 5.31 -10.99
C GLN A 27 2.63 4.56 -11.24
N THR A 28 2.74 3.24 -11.42
CA THR A 28 1.62 2.39 -11.81
C THR A 28 1.39 1.31 -10.76
N LEU A 29 0.14 1.17 -10.35
CA LEU A 29 -0.29 0.06 -9.49
C LEU A 29 -0.86 -1.05 -10.37
N TYR A 30 -0.20 -2.20 -10.37
CA TYR A 30 -0.68 -3.39 -11.06
C TYR A 30 -1.51 -4.22 -10.09
N VAL A 31 -2.69 -4.61 -10.52
CA VAL A 31 -3.59 -5.43 -9.71
C VAL A 31 -3.91 -6.70 -10.47
N LYS A 32 -3.77 -7.84 -9.80
CA LYS A 32 -4.07 -9.13 -10.41
C LYS A 32 -5.58 -9.28 -10.60
N ARG A 33 -5.98 -9.70 -11.79
CA ARG A 33 -7.39 -9.70 -12.19
C ARG A 33 -8.20 -10.83 -11.52
N ASP A 34 -7.69 -12.05 -11.55
CA ASP A 34 -8.45 -13.24 -11.16
C ASP A 34 -7.97 -13.83 -9.85
N ILE A 35 -8.01 -13.03 -8.79
CA ILE A 35 -7.67 -13.50 -7.46
C ILE A 35 -8.94 -13.98 -6.76
N GLY A 36 -8.94 -15.25 -6.34
CA GLY A 36 -10.08 -15.83 -5.64
C GLY A 36 -10.28 -15.30 -4.23
N ASP A 37 -9.23 -14.81 -3.59
CA ASP A 37 -9.26 -14.31 -2.21
C ASP A 37 -9.28 -12.79 -2.20
N SER A 38 -10.47 -12.22 -2.05
CA SER A 38 -10.65 -10.77 -2.03
C SER A 38 -10.02 -10.10 -0.81
N VAL A 39 -9.93 -10.81 0.32
CA VAL A 39 -9.28 -10.29 1.52
C VAL A 39 -7.78 -10.16 1.29
N ALA A 40 -7.14 -11.20 0.75
CA ALA A 40 -5.72 -11.17 0.42
C ALA A 40 -5.42 -10.08 -0.60
N LEU A 41 -6.27 -9.92 -1.61
CA LEU A 41 -6.12 -8.86 -2.59
C LEU A 41 -6.18 -7.48 -1.94
N CYS A 42 -7.17 -7.26 -1.07
CA CYS A 42 -7.33 -5.98 -0.38
C CYS A 42 -6.10 -5.66 0.49
N GLN A 43 -5.57 -6.66 1.20
CA GLN A 43 -4.36 -6.50 2.01
C GLN A 43 -3.17 -6.09 1.15
N CYS A 44 -2.98 -6.74 0.01
CA CYS A 44 -1.90 -6.41 -0.92
C CYS A 44 -2.06 -5.01 -1.51
N VAL A 45 -3.25 -4.67 -1.96
CA VAL A 45 -3.54 -3.34 -2.52
C VAL A 45 -3.28 -2.26 -1.46
N ALA A 46 -3.73 -2.46 -0.23
CA ALA A 46 -3.52 -1.50 0.85
C ALA A 46 -2.04 -1.24 1.11
N GLN A 47 -1.23 -2.29 1.15
CA GLN A 47 0.21 -2.16 1.34
C GLN A 47 0.87 -1.46 0.14
N GLU A 48 0.48 -1.80 -1.07
CA GLU A 48 1.03 -1.18 -2.28
C GLU A 48 0.60 0.28 -2.43
N LEU A 49 -0.58 0.65 -1.97
CA LEU A 49 -1.00 2.05 -1.85
C LEU A 49 -0.09 2.80 -0.86
N GLY A 50 0.32 2.13 0.21
CA GLY A 50 1.31 2.68 1.13
C GLY A 50 2.62 3.01 0.44
N HIS A 51 3.14 2.10 -0.38
CA HIS A 51 4.33 2.36 -1.20
C HIS A 51 4.13 3.56 -2.14
N ALA A 52 3.00 3.60 -2.81
CA ALA A 52 2.69 4.67 -3.74
C ALA A 52 2.69 6.03 -3.04
N GLU A 53 2.02 6.13 -1.91
CA GLU A 53 1.93 7.39 -1.15
C GLU A 53 3.30 7.82 -0.61
N LEU A 54 4.07 6.87 -0.08
CA LEU A 54 5.42 7.15 0.43
C LEU A 54 6.35 7.63 -0.69
N SER A 55 6.22 7.06 -1.89
CA SER A 55 7.03 7.47 -3.03
C SER A 55 6.71 8.89 -3.51
N MET A 56 5.46 9.30 -3.44
CA MET A 56 5.06 10.65 -3.82
C MET A 56 5.57 11.73 -2.87
N ASN A 57 5.80 11.36 -1.62
CA ASN A 57 6.18 12.30 -0.56
C ASN A 57 7.67 12.28 -0.23
N SER A 58 8.47 11.50 -0.96
CA SER A 58 9.92 11.39 -0.69
C SER A 58 10.69 11.14 -1.97
N GLU A 59 11.66 12.01 -2.25
CA GLU A 59 12.59 11.83 -3.36
C GLU A 59 13.54 10.65 -3.13
N ALA A 60 13.76 10.31 -1.87
CA ALA A 60 14.64 9.21 -1.47
C ALA A 60 13.87 7.89 -1.27
N TYR A 61 12.73 7.74 -1.94
CA TYR A 61 11.93 6.53 -1.81
C TYR A 61 12.70 5.31 -2.31
N SER A 62 12.70 4.26 -1.50
CA SER A 62 13.18 2.93 -1.86
C SER A 62 12.19 1.91 -1.33
N ARG A 63 11.74 1.01 -2.20
CA ARG A 63 10.80 -0.05 -1.81
C ARG A 63 11.35 -0.89 -0.66
N ARG A 64 12.64 -1.18 -0.69
CA ARG A 64 13.30 -1.96 0.36
C ARG A 64 13.26 -1.23 1.71
N ASP A 65 13.65 0.04 1.71
CA ASP A 65 13.76 0.83 2.94
C ASP A 65 12.40 1.20 3.52
N MET A 66 11.40 1.36 2.67
CA MET A 66 10.06 1.78 3.07
C MET A 66 9.08 0.60 3.23
N GLY A 67 9.57 -0.63 3.11
CA GLY A 67 8.72 -1.83 3.15
C GLY A 67 7.96 -1.98 4.46
N PHE A 68 8.62 -1.74 5.58
CA PHE A 68 7.97 -1.84 6.89
C PHE A 68 6.89 -0.77 7.05
N GLN A 69 7.18 0.46 6.66
CA GLN A 69 6.22 1.56 6.73
C GLN A 69 5.00 1.28 5.84
N ALA A 70 5.22 0.79 4.62
CA ALA A 70 4.14 0.43 3.72
C ALA A 70 3.26 -0.68 4.31
N MET A 71 3.87 -1.66 4.95
CA MET A 71 3.15 -2.73 5.64
C MET A 71 2.30 -2.17 6.79
N CYS A 72 2.85 -1.27 7.58
CA CYS A 72 2.10 -0.62 8.66
C CYS A 72 0.91 0.18 8.12
N ILE A 73 1.09 0.87 7.02
CA ILE A 73 -0.01 1.60 6.35
C ILE A 73 -1.10 0.63 5.91
N GLY A 74 -0.72 -0.48 5.28
CA GLY A 74 -1.66 -1.51 4.85
C GLY A 74 -2.43 -2.10 6.03
N TYR A 75 -1.73 -2.38 7.13
CA TYR A 75 -2.35 -2.87 8.36
C TYR A 75 -3.37 -1.87 8.92
N MET A 76 -2.99 -0.61 9.05
CA MET A 76 -3.89 0.43 9.56
C MET A 76 -5.11 0.62 8.67
N PHE A 77 -4.90 0.58 7.36
CA PHE A 77 -6.00 0.68 6.38
C PHE A 77 -7.00 -0.47 6.57
N CYS A 78 -6.50 -1.69 6.63
CA CYS A 78 -7.36 -2.86 6.80
C CYS A 78 -8.11 -2.84 8.14
N LYS A 79 -7.45 -2.42 9.22
CA LYS A 79 -8.10 -2.23 10.52
C LYS A 79 -9.24 -1.23 10.45
N LYS A 80 -9.02 -0.11 9.79
CA LYS A 80 -10.04 0.94 9.67
C LYS A 80 -11.28 0.44 8.93
N TYR A 81 -11.10 -0.33 7.88
CA TYR A 81 -12.21 -0.78 7.03
C TYR A 81 -12.69 -2.20 7.35
N GLY A 82 -12.26 -2.77 8.47
CA GLY A 82 -12.75 -4.06 8.93
C GLY A 82 -12.25 -5.26 8.12
N VAL A 83 -11.13 -5.11 7.44
CA VAL A 83 -10.50 -6.20 6.66
C VAL A 83 -9.55 -6.98 7.57
N ASP A 84 -9.53 -8.31 7.45
CA ASP A 84 -8.67 -9.19 8.24
C ASP A 84 -7.19 -8.78 8.08
N THR A 85 -6.44 -8.77 9.18
CA THR A 85 -5.04 -8.35 9.23
C THR A 85 -4.07 -9.48 9.55
N LYS A 86 -4.49 -10.73 9.51
CA LYS A 86 -3.67 -11.88 9.91
C LYS A 86 -2.35 -12.01 9.17
N ASN A 87 -2.31 -11.61 7.91
CA ASN A 87 -1.15 -11.80 7.06
C ASN A 87 -0.09 -10.70 7.18
N PHE A 88 -0.33 -9.70 8.03
CA PHE A 88 0.63 -8.62 8.25
C PHE A 88 1.58 -8.97 9.39
N ALA A 89 2.89 -9.04 9.10
CA ALA A 89 3.93 -9.38 10.06
C ALA A 89 4.42 -8.15 10.84
N ILE A 90 3.52 -7.40 11.44
CA ILE A 90 3.84 -6.15 12.14
C ILE A 90 4.64 -6.34 13.43
N SER A 91 4.69 -7.56 13.96
CA SER A 91 5.49 -7.86 15.16
C SER A 91 6.99 -7.92 14.87
N ARG A 92 7.36 -8.02 13.59
CA ARG A 92 8.77 -8.07 13.18
C ARG A 92 9.27 -6.68 12.82
N ILE A 93 9.78 -5.99 13.80
CA ILE A 93 10.39 -4.68 13.57
C ILE A 93 11.77 -4.90 12.94
N PRO A 94 12.08 -4.25 11.79
CA PRO A 94 13.41 -4.38 11.16
C PRO A 94 14.53 -3.91 12.09
N ASP A 95 15.68 -4.58 12.01
CA ASP A 95 16.84 -4.22 12.85
C ASP A 95 17.30 -2.79 12.58
N GLU A 96 17.22 -2.33 11.34
CA GLU A 96 17.56 -0.96 10.97
C GLU A 96 16.73 0.05 11.74
N LEU A 97 15.46 -0.25 11.98
CA LEU A 97 14.58 0.63 12.75
C LEU A 97 14.84 0.52 14.26
N LYS A 98 15.11 -0.69 14.76
CA LYS A 98 15.43 -0.93 16.16
C LYS A 98 16.69 -0.18 16.61
N ASN A 99 17.65 -0.04 15.71
CA ASN A 99 18.93 0.58 16.00
C ASN A 99 18.93 2.11 15.86
N LYS A 100 17.82 2.71 15.44
CA LYS A 100 17.69 4.15 15.34
C LYS A 100 17.36 4.77 16.70
N GLU A 101 17.74 6.03 16.87
CA GLU A 101 17.35 6.81 18.04
C GLU A 101 15.83 6.96 18.11
N PRO A 102 15.23 7.01 19.31
CA PRO A 102 13.78 7.15 19.45
C PRO A 102 13.18 8.31 18.67
N LYS A 103 13.91 9.41 18.59
CA LYS A 103 13.48 10.59 17.84
C LYS A 103 13.37 10.30 16.34
N GLU A 104 14.33 9.55 15.82
CA GLU A 104 14.33 9.13 14.40
C GLU A 104 13.20 8.13 14.11
N ILE A 105 12.98 7.19 15.03
CA ILE A 105 11.88 6.22 14.91
C ILE A 105 10.54 6.95 14.87
N LYS A 106 10.35 7.93 15.75
CA LYS A 106 9.12 8.73 15.77
C LYS A 106 8.91 9.49 14.47
N ALA A 107 9.98 10.06 13.92
CA ALA A 107 9.90 10.77 12.63
C ALA A 107 9.53 9.83 11.48
N GLU A 108 10.13 8.64 11.44
CA GLU A 108 9.81 7.63 10.42
C GLU A 108 8.36 7.14 10.51
N LEU A 109 7.89 6.84 11.70
CA LEU A 109 6.50 6.43 11.93
C LEU A 109 5.52 7.55 11.61
N GLY A 110 5.91 8.80 11.84
CA GLY A 110 5.11 9.98 11.50
C GLY A 110 4.87 10.12 10.01
N LYS A 111 5.86 9.79 9.19
CA LYS A 111 5.71 9.76 7.72
C LYS A 111 4.67 8.73 7.29
N GLY A 112 4.73 7.54 7.87
CA GLY A 112 3.74 6.49 7.60
C GLY A 112 2.34 6.89 8.02
N GLN A 113 2.19 7.54 9.16
CA GLN A 113 0.91 8.01 9.66
C GLN A 113 0.32 9.09 8.75
N LYS A 114 1.14 10.01 8.27
CA LYS A 114 0.73 11.04 7.32
C LYS A 114 0.26 10.41 6.01
N ALA A 115 1.02 9.46 5.48
CA ALA A 115 0.64 8.74 4.26
C ALA A 115 -0.68 7.99 4.44
N PHE A 116 -0.88 7.34 5.57
CA PHE A 116 -2.13 6.67 5.90
C PHE A 116 -3.32 7.63 5.88
N LYS A 117 -3.18 8.78 6.52
CA LYS A 117 -4.24 9.80 6.55
C LYS A 117 -4.61 10.30 5.16
N GLU A 118 -3.62 10.50 4.29
CA GLU A 118 -3.85 10.92 2.91
C GLU A 118 -4.62 9.88 2.12
N ILE A 119 -4.25 8.60 2.25
CA ILE A 119 -4.95 7.50 1.58
C ILE A 119 -6.40 7.42 2.07
N VAL A 120 -6.61 7.46 3.38
CA VAL A 120 -7.95 7.38 3.98
C VAL A 120 -8.82 8.55 3.51
N SER A 121 -8.26 9.74 3.46
CA SER A 121 -9.00 10.92 2.98
C SER A 121 -9.53 10.72 1.55
N ARG A 122 -8.67 10.26 0.65
CA ARG A 122 -9.07 10.02 -0.74
C ARG A 122 -10.09 8.89 -0.88
N VAL A 123 -9.89 7.79 -0.15
CA VAL A 123 -10.81 6.66 -0.18
C VAL A 123 -12.17 7.07 0.39
N SER A 124 -12.19 7.79 1.50
CA SER A 124 -13.43 8.25 2.13
C SER A 124 -14.20 9.21 1.23
N ASP A 125 -13.51 10.12 0.56
CA ASP A 125 -14.14 11.06 -0.39
C ASP A 125 -14.76 10.30 -1.56
N GLU A 126 -14.08 9.31 -2.11
CA GLU A 126 -14.59 8.50 -3.21
C GLU A 126 -15.81 7.67 -2.79
N LEU A 127 -15.76 7.06 -1.62
CA LEU A 127 -16.89 6.28 -1.10
C LEU A 127 -18.10 7.18 -0.86
N TYR A 128 -17.89 8.39 -0.35
CA TYR A 128 -18.96 9.37 -0.18
C TYR A 128 -19.59 9.75 -1.52
N ARG A 129 -18.75 10.02 -2.52
CA ARG A 129 -19.19 10.36 -3.87
C ARG A 129 -20.06 9.25 -4.48
N GLN A 130 -19.60 8.00 -4.34
CA GLN A 130 -20.34 6.85 -4.86
C GLN A 130 -21.70 6.68 -4.17
N ARG A 131 -21.76 6.86 -2.86
CA ARG A 131 -23.02 6.80 -2.10
C ARG A 131 -24.00 7.90 -2.54
N SER A 132 -23.51 9.10 -2.73
CA SER A 132 -24.32 10.22 -3.21
C SER A 132 -24.90 9.95 -4.59
N GLU A 133 -24.10 9.40 -5.49
CA GLU A 133 -24.56 9.05 -6.84
C GLU A 133 -25.63 7.95 -6.81
N ARG A 134 -25.43 6.91 -5.99
CA ARG A 134 -26.42 5.84 -5.81
C ARG A 134 -27.75 6.38 -5.27
N SER A 135 -27.70 7.27 -4.31
CA SER A 135 -28.91 7.90 -3.76
C SER A 135 -29.66 8.67 -4.82
N LYS A 136 -28.96 9.42 -5.66
CA LYS A 136 -29.57 10.16 -6.78
C LYS A 136 -30.21 9.24 -7.82
N GLU A 137 -29.56 8.12 -8.11
CA GLU A 137 -30.11 7.13 -9.04
C GLU A 137 -31.38 6.48 -8.50
N GLN A 138 -31.46 6.22 -7.19
CA GLN A 138 -32.63 5.62 -6.55
C GLN A 138 -33.81 6.58 -6.50
N GLU A 139 -33.58 7.88 -6.52
CA GLU A 139 -34.64 8.90 -6.53
C GLU A 139 -35.26 9.08 -7.92
N ARG A 140 -34.63 8.56 -8.96
CA ARG A 140 -35.17 8.59 -10.30
C ARG A 140 -36.07 7.39 -10.52
#